data_7520bb24481cca85dde957de5c3bca86
#
_entry.id   7520bb24481cca85dde957de5c3bca86
#
_cell.length_a   1.000
_cell.length_b   1.000
_cell.length_c   1.000
_cell.angle_alpha   90.00
_cell.angle_beta   90.00
_cell.angle_gamma   90.00
#
_symmetry.space_group_name_H-M   'P 1'
#
loop_
_entity.id
_entity.type
_entity.pdbx_description
1 polymer ?
#
loop_
_entity_poly.entity_id
_entity_poly.type
_entity_poly.pdbx_seq_one_letter_code
_entity_poly.pdbx_strand_id
1 'polypeptide(L)'
;PRGGMILSNDADLGKKFNSAIFPGIQGGPLMHVIAGKAVAFGEALKPEFKEYGKKIVENAQMLAKTLVSRGVAITTGGTDNHLMLVDLR
;
A
#
# COMPACT_ATOMS: atom_id res chain seq x y z
N PRO A 1 8.57 -6.38 -0.06
CA PRO A 1 9.18 -6.05 -1.36
C PRO A 1 8.48 -4.88 -2.01
N ARG A 2 9.19 -4.18 -2.86
CA ARG A 2 8.60 -3.13 -3.68
C ARG A 2 8.15 -3.71 -5.02
N GLY A 3 7.03 -3.20 -5.53
CA GLY A 3 6.50 -3.61 -6.83
C GLY A 3 5.30 -2.76 -7.20
N GLY A 4 4.94 -2.80 -8.47
CA GLY A 4 3.75 -2.14 -8.98
C GLY A 4 2.70 -3.14 -9.43
N MET A 5 1.47 -2.67 -9.59
CA MET A 5 0.36 -3.46 -10.08
C MET A 5 -0.64 -2.55 -10.78
N ILE A 6 -1.15 -2.99 -11.92
CA ILE A 6 -2.24 -2.34 -12.64
C ILE A 6 -3.38 -3.34 -12.72
N LEU A 7 -4.57 -2.93 -12.29
CA LEU A 7 -5.78 -3.76 -12.28
C LEU A 7 -6.83 -3.15 -13.20
N SER A 8 -7.49 -3.99 -14.00
CA SER A 8 -8.60 -3.58 -14.87
C SER A 8 -9.50 -4.75 -15.17
N ASN A 9 -10.80 -4.51 -15.25
CA ASN A 9 -11.78 -5.47 -15.75
C ASN A 9 -12.04 -5.29 -17.25
N ASP A 10 -11.44 -4.28 -17.89
CA ASP A 10 -11.54 -4.01 -19.31
C ASP A 10 -10.43 -4.73 -20.06
N ALA A 11 -10.81 -5.68 -20.93
CA ALA A 11 -9.88 -6.50 -21.69
C ALA A 11 -9.06 -5.69 -22.73
N ASP A 12 -9.63 -4.65 -23.30
CA ASP A 12 -8.94 -3.83 -24.29
C ASP A 12 -7.95 -2.87 -23.62
N LEU A 13 -8.28 -2.33 -22.46
CA LEU A 13 -7.32 -1.63 -21.62
C LEU A 13 -6.21 -2.56 -21.17
N GLY A 14 -6.54 -3.81 -20.79
CA GLY A 14 -5.54 -4.82 -20.41
C GLY A 14 -4.49 -5.06 -21.49
N LYS A 15 -4.92 -5.17 -22.76
CA LYS A 15 -4.00 -5.28 -23.92
C LYS A 15 -3.09 -4.06 -24.05
N LYS A 16 -3.65 -2.86 -23.88
CA LYS A 16 -2.88 -1.60 -23.95
C LYS A 16 -1.86 -1.52 -22.80
N PHE A 17 -2.25 -1.89 -21.58
CA PHE A 17 -1.33 -1.91 -20.44
C PHE A 17 -0.20 -2.90 -20.64
N ASN A 18 -0.50 -4.11 -21.14
CA ASN A 18 0.54 -5.11 -21.43
C ASN A 18 1.54 -4.59 -22.46
N SER A 19 1.06 -3.97 -23.55
CA SER A 19 1.91 -3.40 -24.59
C SER A 19 2.72 -2.20 -24.09
N ALA A 20 2.13 -1.35 -23.27
CA ALA A 20 2.82 -0.20 -22.68
C ALA A 20 3.95 -0.64 -21.72
N ILE A 21 3.73 -1.72 -20.97
CA ILE A 21 4.74 -2.28 -20.09
C ILE A 21 5.82 -2.98 -20.91
N PHE A 22 5.42 -3.93 -21.74
CA PHE A 22 6.36 -4.66 -22.60
C PHE A 22 5.83 -4.73 -24.05
N PRO A 23 6.61 -4.27 -25.04
CA PRO A 23 7.99 -3.76 -24.94
C PRO A 23 8.12 -2.25 -24.66
N GLY A 24 7.03 -1.57 -24.27
CA GLY A 24 7.02 -0.11 -24.18
C GLY A 24 8.09 0.49 -23.25
N ILE A 25 8.00 0.23 -21.96
CA ILE A 25 8.88 0.85 -20.96
C ILE A 25 9.71 -0.15 -20.15
N GLN A 26 9.41 -1.45 -20.22
CA GLN A 26 10.10 -2.51 -19.49
C GLN A 26 10.55 -3.62 -20.43
N GLY A 27 11.45 -4.49 -19.93
CA GLY A 27 11.93 -5.67 -20.62
C GLY A 27 11.67 -6.94 -19.84
N GLY A 28 12.66 -7.82 -19.71
CA GLY A 28 12.54 -9.08 -19.00
C GLY A 28 12.08 -8.90 -17.56
N PRO A 29 11.09 -9.68 -17.09
CA PRO A 29 10.53 -9.53 -15.76
C PRO A 29 11.48 -10.04 -14.67
N LEU A 30 11.45 -9.38 -13.51
CA LEU A 30 12.16 -9.82 -12.32
C LEU A 30 11.33 -10.89 -11.62
N MET A 31 11.60 -12.16 -11.92
CA MET A 31 10.78 -13.28 -11.43
C MET A 31 10.80 -13.43 -9.91
N HIS A 32 11.89 -13.07 -9.23
CA HIS A 32 11.93 -13.05 -7.77
C HIS A 32 10.97 -12.02 -7.16
N VAL A 33 10.77 -10.88 -7.82
CA VAL A 33 9.75 -9.89 -7.40
C VAL A 33 8.34 -10.44 -7.61
N ILE A 34 8.09 -11.12 -8.73
CA ILE A 34 6.79 -11.76 -9.00
C ILE A 34 6.50 -12.84 -7.96
N ALA A 35 7.47 -13.69 -7.64
CA ALA A 35 7.35 -14.69 -6.59
C ALA A 35 7.07 -14.04 -5.22
N GLY A 36 7.76 -12.96 -4.89
CA GLY A 36 7.52 -12.17 -3.67
C GLY A 36 6.09 -11.61 -3.59
N LYS A 37 5.56 -11.11 -4.71
CA LYS A 37 4.16 -10.66 -4.78
C LYS A 37 3.18 -11.81 -4.55
N ALA A 38 3.44 -12.98 -5.13
CA ALA A 38 2.57 -14.15 -4.95
C ALA A 38 2.49 -14.56 -3.47
N VAL A 39 3.62 -14.58 -2.77
CA VAL A 39 3.66 -14.86 -1.33
C VAL A 39 2.91 -13.78 -0.53
N ALA A 40 3.19 -12.51 -0.80
CA ALA A 40 2.55 -11.39 -0.10
C ALA A 40 1.02 -11.39 -0.29
N PHE A 41 0.54 -11.66 -1.51
CA PHE A 41 -0.90 -11.76 -1.76
C PHE A 41 -1.52 -13.01 -1.14
N GLY A 42 -0.80 -14.13 -1.14
CA GLY A 42 -1.22 -15.34 -0.41
C GLY A 42 -1.39 -15.10 1.09
N GLU A 43 -0.49 -14.34 1.70
CA GLU A 43 -0.63 -13.92 3.10
C GLU A 43 -1.80 -12.95 3.30
N ALA A 44 -1.95 -11.97 2.40
CA ALA A 44 -3.03 -10.98 2.47
C ALA A 44 -4.45 -11.59 2.31
N LEU A 45 -4.57 -12.76 1.70
CA LEU A 45 -5.84 -13.48 1.58
C LEU A 45 -6.25 -14.23 2.86
N LYS A 46 -5.35 -14.37 3.82
CA LYS A 46 -5.64 -15.07 5.08
C LYS A 46 -6.51 -14.21 6.02
N PRO A 47 -7.40 -14.84 6.81
CA PRO A 47 -8.24 -14.12 7.77
C PRO A 47 -7.45 -13.26 8.77
N GLU A 48 -6.31 -13.74 9.21
CA GLU A 48 -5.43 -13.06 10.17
C GLU A 48 -4.92 -11.72 9.65
N PHE A 49 -4.83 -11.56 8.33
CA PHE A 49 -4.39 -10.30 7.72
C PHE A 49 -5.41 -9.17 7.93
N LYS A 50 -6.71 -9.49 8.04
CA LYS A 50 -7.74 -8.50 8.37
C LYS A 50 -7.54 -7.94 9.77
N GLU A 51 -7.24 -8.80 10.74
CA GLU A 51 -6.94 -8.37 12.10
C GLU A 51 -5.64 -7.55 12.17
N TYR A 52 -4.63 -7.97 11.42
CA TYR A 52 -3.39 -7.20 11.27
C TYR A 52 -3.65 -5.80 10.71
N GLY A 53 -4.41 -5.70 9.62
CA GLY A 53 -4.76 -4.41 9.01
C GLY A 53 -5.55 -3.50 9.96
N LYS A 54 -6.51 -4.06 10.72
CA LYS A 54 -7.26 -3.34 11.73
C LYS A 54 -6.35 -2.77 12.81
N LYS A 55 -5.45 -3.58 13.35
CA LYS A 55 -4.46 -3.14 14.36
C LYS A 55 -3.53 -2.04 13.85
N ILE A 56 -3.14 -2.08 12.57
CA ILE A 56 -2.34 -1.00 11.98
C ILE A 56 -3.07 0.34 12.10
N VAL A 57 -4.35 0.39 11.74
CA VAL A 57 -5.15 1.62 11.80
C VAL A 57 -5.36 2.07 13.24
N GLU A 58 -5.71 1.16 14.13
CA GLU A 58 -5.88 1.45 15.56
C GLU A 58 -4.60 2.02 16.19
N ASN A 59 -3.46 1.42 15.89
CA ASN A 59 -2.16 1.88 16.37
C ASN A 59 -1.80 3.26 15.79
N ALA A 60 -2.06 3.50 14.51
CA ALA A 60 -1.81 4.79 13.89
C ALA A 60 -2.69 5.88 14.51
N GLN A 61 -3.96 5.61 14.77
CA GLN A 61 -4.88 6.53 15.45
C GLN A 61 -4.43 6.82 16.88
N MET A 62 -3.99 5.81 17.61
CA MET A 62 -3.48 5.99 18.98
C MET A 62 -2.20 6.84 18.96
N LEU A 63 -1.28 6.58 18.02
CA LEU A 63 -0.07 7.38 17.84
C LEU A 63 -0.40 8.84 17.53
N ALA A 64 -1.29 9.07 16.56
CA ALA A 64 -1.73 10.42 16.19
C ALA A 64 -2.33 11.16 17.40
N LYS A 65 -3.26 10.53 18.12
CA LYS A 65 -3.88 11.08 19.32
C LYS A 65 -2.85 11.43 20.40
N THR A 66 -1.88 10.54 20.61
CA THR A 66 -0.82 10.76 21.61
C THR A 66 0.09 11.92 21.20
N LEU A 67 0.47 12.03 19.93
CA LEU A 67 1.27 13.15 19.42
C LEU A 67 0.55 14.47 19.61
N VAL A 68 -0.71 14.56 19.20
CA VAL A 68 -1.53 15.77 19.36
C VAL A 68 -1.67 16.15 20.85
N SER A 69 -1.91 15.18 21.74
CA SER A 69 -2.02 15.46 23.19
C SER A 69 -0.72 15.96 23.82
N ARG A 70 0.40 15.71 23.16
CA ARG A 70 1.73 16.21 23.57
C ARG A 70 2.16 17.48 22.84
N GLY A 71 1.26 18.13 22.14
CA GLY A 71 1.51 19.40 21.45
C GLY A 71 2.17 19.27 20.09
N VAL A 72 2.28 18.07 19.54
CA VAL A 72 2.78 17.88 18.17
C VAL A 72 1.63 18.04 17.18
N ALA A 73 1.79 18.98 16.23
CA ALA A 73 0.77 19.23 15.24
C ALA A 73 0.74 18.13 14.16
N ILE A 74 -0.46 17.61 13.88
CA ILE A 74 -0.72 16.74 12.75
C ILE A 74 -1.63 17.51 11.78
N THR A 75 -1.22 17.61 10.51
CA THR A 75 -1.85 18.48 9.51
C THR A 75 -3.35 18.26 9.39
N THR A 76 -3.81 17.01 9.51
CA THR A 76 -5.23 16.63 9.45
C THR A 76 -5.87 16.44 10.84
N GLY A 77 -5.13 16.68 11.92
CA GLY A 77 -5.57 16.43 13.29
C GLY A 77 -5.63 14.95 13.69
N GLY A 78 -5.42 14.02 12.76
CA GLY A 78 -5.49 12.58 13.00
C GLY A 78 -5.24 11.79 11.71
N THR A 79 -5.66 10.51 11.70
CA THR A 79 -5.53 9.64 10.53
C THR A 79 -6.64 8.59 10.47
N ASP A 80 -7.05 8.22 9.25
CA ASP A 80 -7.98 7.13 8.97
C ASP A 80 -7.27 5.87 8.43
N ASN A 81 -5.95 5.95 8.26
CA ASN A 81 -5.14 4.86 7.73
C ASN A 81 -3.83 4.71 8.53
N HIS A 82 -2.78 4.20 7.91
CA HIS A 82 -1.46 3.99 8.55
C HIS A 82 -0.51 5.19 8.42
N LEU A 83 -0.92 6.25 7.74
CA LEU A 83 -0.09 7.43 7.47
C LEU A 83 -0.57 8.64 8.28
N MET A 84 0.35 9.51 8.65
CA MET A 84 0.08 10.82 9.20
C MET A 84 1.18 11.79 8.78
N LEU A 85 0.82 13.06 8.63
CA LEU A 85 1.75 14.13 8.31
C LEU A 85 1.93 15.03 9.53
N VAL A 86 3.13 14.98 10.10
CA VAL A 86 3.51 15.81 11.26
C VAL A 86 4.00 17.16 10.75
N ASP A 87 3.46 18.25 11.31
CA ASP A 87 3.95 19.61 11.07
C ASP A 87 4.97 19.98 12.16
N LEU A 88 6.18 20.26 11.72
CA LEU A 88 7.31 20.60 12.60
C LEU A 88 7.61 22.10 12.65
N ARG A 89 6.72 22.93 12.12
CA ARG A 89 6.86 24.39 12.13
C ARG A 89 6.44 24.99 13.46
#